data_8c8bd8709d536e24ace5906d61bac1f6
#
_entry.id   8c8bd8709d536e24ace5906d61bac1f6
#
_cell.length_a   1.000
_cell.length_b   1.000
_cell.length_c   1.000
_cell.angle_alpha   90.00
_cell.angle_beta   90.00
_cell.angle_gamma   90.00
#
_symmetry.space_group_name_H-M   'P 1'
#
loop_
_entity.id
_entity.type
_entity.pdbx_description
1 polymer ?
#
loop_
_entity_poly.entity_id
_entity_poly.type
_entity_poly.pdbx_seq_one_letter_code
_entity_poly.pdbx_strand_id
1 'polypeptide(L)'
;SLDQHQRVPTPERLTRAVSRAMHAADVTPETVHLIEAHGSGVPHSDQTEIQVMQEIYGERRAGQPLVGLGSVKGNTGHTLWAAGAAGILKTALALSHRVLPPHVAVDKPNTRILSAKSPIYLLSDARPWLRGNKKNPCRACVSAIDFTGTCAAAILEEYPEEP
;
A
#
# COMPACT_ATOMS: atom_id res chain seq x y z
N SER A 1 8.98 29.15 -19.17
CA SER A 1 9.06 27.70 -19.05
C SER A 1 9.14 27.36 -17.57
N LEU A 2 8.05 26.92 -17.00
CA LEU A 2 8.05 26.30 -15.65
C LEU A 2 8.85 25.02 -15.78
N ASP A 3 10.00 25.00 -15.11
CA ASP A 3 10.94 23.89 -15.08
C ASP A 3 10.22 22.61 -14.62
N GLN A 4 10.06 21.67 -15.54
CA GLN A 4 9.39 20.38 -15.34
C GLN A 4 10.27 19.41 -14.54
N HIS A 5 10.92 19.87 -13.50
CA HIS A 5 11.46 18.97 -12.49
C HIS A 5 10.40 18.72 -11.39
N GLN A 6 9.25 18.18 -11.79
CA GLN A 6 8.47 17.39 -10.84
C GLN A 6 9.44 16.32 -10.33
N ARG A 7 9.86 16.44 -9.09
CA ARG A 7 10.76 15.47 -8.45
C ARG A 7 9.95 14.20 -8.23
N VAL A 8 9.99 13.34 -9.25
CA VAL A 8 9.39 12.02 -9.19
C VAL A 8 10.00 11.28 -7.99
N PRO A 9 9.22 10.55 -7.22
CA PRO A 9 9.78 9.73 -6.15
C PRO A 9 10.83 8.79 -6.75
N THR A 10 12.01 8.74 -6.16
CA THR A 10 12.98 7.75 -6.60
C THR A 10 12.71 6.42 -5.90
N PRO A 11 12.93 5.27 -6.56
CA PRO A 11 12.75 3.96 -5.96
C PRO A 11 13.45 3.85 -4.61
N GLU A 12 14.68 4.38 -4.49
CA GLU A 12 15.48 4.29 -3.28
C GLU A 12 14.87 5.03 -2.08
N ARG A 13 14.21 6.17 -2.32
CA ARG A 13 13.55 6.94 -1.26
C ARG A 13 12.34 6.20 -0.72
N LEU A 14 11.53 5.66 -1.62
CA LEU A 14 10.34 4.90 -1.22
C LEU A 14 10.73 3.59 -0.53
N THR A 15 11.67 2.83 -1.10
CA THR A 15 12.21 1.61 -0.48
C THR A 15 12.70 1.90 0.94
N ARG A 16 13.49 2.97 1.11
CA ARG A 16 14.00 3.35 2.44
C ARG A 16 12.88 3.71 3.41
N ALA A 17 11.86 4.45 2.97
CA ALA A 17 10.73 4.82 3.83
C ALA A 17 9.98 3.58 4.32
N VAL A 18 9.62 2.67 3.40
CA VAL A 18 8.90 1.44 3.73
C VAL A 18 9.74 0.49 4.59
N SER A 19 11.01 0.26 4.24
CA SER A 19 11.90 -0.61 5.01
C SER A 19 12.13 -0.08 6.44
N ARG A 20 12.25 1.24 6.61
CA ARG A 20 12.38 1.85 7.95
C ARG A 20 11.10 1.69 8.77
N ALA A 21 9.93 1.85 8.15
CA ALA A 21 8.65 1.64 8.83
C ALA A 21 8.49 0.19 9.27
N MET A 22 8.81 -0.78 8.42
CA MET A 22 8.78 -2.20 8.74
C MET A 22 9.76 -2.55 9.87
N HIS A 23 11.00 -2.06 9.78
CA HIS A 23 12.02 -2.29 10.82
C HIS A 23 11.61 -1.69 12.16
N ALA A 24 11.07 -0.46 12.17
CA ALA A 24 10.62 0.20 13.40
C ALA A 24 9.41 -0.52 14.07
N ALA A 25 8.59 -1.19 13.27
CA ALA A 25 7.45 -1.98 13.73
C ALA A 25 7.82 -3.45 14.05
N ASP A 26 9.05 -3.89 13.81
CA ASP A 26 9.47 -5.29 13.87
C ASP A 26 8.57 -6.21 13.02
N VAL A 27 8.30 -5.78 11.78
CA VAL A 27 7.38 -6.44 10.84
C VAL A 27 8.13 -6.84 9.59
N THR A 28 7.87 -8.06 9.11
CA THR A 28 8.37 -8.54 7.81
C THR A 28 7.30 -8.43 6.73
N PRO A 29 7.68 -8.29 5.44
CA PRO A 29 6.73 -8.13 4.34
C PRO A 29 5.67 -9.23 4.28
N GLU A 30 6.03 -10.47 4.61
CA GLU A 30 5.13 -11.63 4.55
C GLU A 30 3.96 -11.55 5.52
N THR A 31 4.06 -10.66 6.54
CA THR A 31 3.02 -10.47 7.56
C THR A 31 2.07 -9.32 7.24
N VAL A 32 2.31 -8.59 6.14
CA VAL A 32 1.47 -7.48 5.69
C VAL A 32 0.45 -8.00 4.69
N HIS A 33 -0.82 -7.62 4.86
CA HIS A 33 -1.94 -8.11 4.06
C HIS A 33 -2.52 -7.05 3.12
N LEU A 34 -2.32 -5.77 3.44
CA LEU A 34 -2.84 -4.63 2.70
C LEU A 34 -1.75 -3.59 2.48
N ILE A 35 -1.65 -3.09 1.26
CA ILE A 35 -0.89 -1.89 0.90
C ILE A 35 -1.90 -0.79 0.57
N GLU A 36 -1.91 0.26 1.36
CA GLU A 36 -2.56 1.53 1.03
C GLU A 36 -1.53 2.41 0.34
N ALA A 37 -1.55 2.37 -0.98
CA ALA A 37 -0.57 3.04 -1.81
C ALA A 37 -0.82 4.55 -1.90
N HIS A 38 0.23 5.31 -2.18
CA HIS A 38 0.06 6.71 -2.56
C HIS A 38 -0.84 6.83 -3.79
N GLY A 39 -0.58 6.04 -4.85
CA GLY A 39 -1.49 5.90 -5.99
C GLY A 39 -1.95 7.24 -6.55
N SER A 40 -1.02 8.01 -7.11
CA SER A 40 -1.28 9.39 -7.57
C SER A 40 -2.16 9.49 -8.82
N GLY A 41 -2.31 8.40 -9.57
CA GLY A 41 -2.90 8.39 -10.91
C GLY A 41 -1.94 8.88 -12.00
N VAL A 42 -0.70 9.24 -11.64
CA VAL A 42 0.35 9.60 -12.61
C VAL A 42 1.10 8.33 -13.00
N PRO A 43 1.04 7.88 -14.27
CA PRO A 43 1.50 6.56 -14.68
C PRO A 43 2.94 6.22 -14.27
N HIS A 44 3.87 7.16 -14.41
CA HIS A 44 5.28 6.93 -14.07
C HIS A 44 5.50 6.82 -12.55
N SER A 45 4.82 7.65 -11.76
CA SER A 45 4.87 7.61 -10.30
C SER A 45 4.29 6.30 -9.77
N ASP A 46 3.12 5.92 -10.26
CA ASP A 46 2.44 4.70 -9.85
C ASP A 46 3.23 3.45 -10.28
N GLN A 47 3.89 3.49 -11.45
CA GLN A 47 4.77 2.41 -11.90
C GLN A 47 5.97 2.23 -10.97
N THR A 48 6.58 3.34 -10.55
CA THR A 48 7.70 3.33 -9.59
C THR A 48 7.26 2.75 -8.25
N GLU A 49 6.11 3.17 -7.74
CA GLU A 49 5.56 2.68 -6.48
C GLU A 49 5.27 1.18 -6.53
N ILE A 50 4.60 0.70 -7.58
CA ILE A 50 4.31 -0.72 -7.76
C ILE A 50 5.60 -1.54 -7.88
N GLN A 51 6.60 -1.06 -8.61
CA GLN A 51 7.88 -1.73 -8.73
C GLN A 51 8.55 -1.90 -7.36
N VAL A 52 8.65 -0.83 -6.59
CA VAL A 52 9.25 -0.87 -5.24
C VAL A 52 8.50 -1.84 -4.33
N MET A 53 7.16 -1.81 -4.36
CA MET A 53 6.36 -2.74 -3.56
C MET A 53 6.61 -4.19 -4.00
N GLN A 54 6.70 -4.48 -5.30
CA GLN A 54 7.03 -5.82 -5.79
C GLN A 54 8.42 -6.28 -5.36
N GLU A 55 9.40 -5.39 -5.35
CA GLU A 55 10.77 -5.69 -4.88
C GLU A 55 10.80 -5.99 -3.37
N ILE A 56 10.06 -5.23 -2.55
CA ILE A 56 9.98 -5.41 -1.10
C ILE A 56 9.25 -6.71 -0.74
N TYR A 57 8.11 -6.99 -1.38
CA TYR A 57 7.29 -8.17 -1.09
C TYR A 57 7.77 -9.44 -1.81
N GLY A 58 8.71 -9.30 -2.74
CA GLY A 58 9.33 -10.40 -3.47
C GLY A 58 8.42 -11.00 -4.55
N GLU A 59 8.84 -12.15 -5.10
CA GLU A 59 8.03 -12.91 -6.04
C GLU A 59 7.00 -13.77 -5.31
N ARG A 60 5.84 -13.95 -5.93
CA ARG A 60 4.80 -14.85 -5.44
C ARG A 60 5.34 -16.27 -5.28
N ARG A 61 5.20 -16.83 -4.07
CA ARG A 61 5.52 -18.23 -3.78
C ARG A 61 4.23 -19.04 -3.61
N ALA A 62 4.28 -20.32 -3.98
CA ALA A 62 3.16 -21.23 -3.78
C ALA A 62 2.78 -21.30 -2.28
N GLY A 63 1.47 -21.15 -1.98
CA GLY A 63 0.97 -21.15 -0.61
C GLY A 63 1.11 -19.83 0.16
N GLN A 64 1.80 -18.84 -0.40
CA GLN A 64 1.89 -17.51 0.23
C GLN A 64 0.68 -16.66 -0.16
N PRO A 65 0.00 -16.01 0.80
CA PRO A 65 -1.11 -15.11 0.49
C PRO A 65 -0.60 -13.91 -0.31
N LEU A 66 -1.45 -13.44 -1.22
CA LEU A 66 -1.19 -12.19 -1.94
C LEU A 66 -1.51 -10.99 -1.07
N VAL A 67 -0.79 -9.90 -1.30
CA VAL A 67 -1.01 -8.62 -0.62
C VAL A 67 -2.00 -7.78 -1.41
N GLY A 68 -3.08 -7.33 -0.78
CA GLY A 68 -4.07 -6.45 -1.39
C GLY A 68 -3.50 -5.05 -1.61
N LEU A 69 -3.72 -4.49 -2.78
CA LEU A 69 -3.34 -3.11 -3.12
C LEU A 69 -4.57 -2.24 -3.28
N GLY A 70 -4.60 -1.11 -2.60
CA GLY A 70 -5.62 -0.09 -2.74
C GLY A 70 -5.04 1.32 -2.62
N SER A 71 -5.86 2.32 -2.92
CA SER A 71 -5.57 3.73 -2.61
C SER A 71 -6.88 4.47 -2.33
N VAL A 72 -6.92 5.25 -1.26
CA VAL A 72 -8.08 6.09 -0.91
C VAL A 72 -8.44 7.09 -2.00
N LYS A 73 -7.47 7.45 -2.84
CA LYS A 73 -7.66 8.44 -3.90
C LYS A 73 -8.65 7.99 -4.97
N GLY A 74 -8.81 6.69 -5.17
CA GLY A 74 -9.89 6.17 -6.01
C GLY A 74 -11.29 6.50 -5.49
N ASN A 75 -11.45 6.66 -4.18
CA ASN A 75 -12.72 6.97 -3.53
C ASN A 75 -12.96 8.49 -3.37
N THR A 76 -11.92 9.24 -3.01
CA THR A 76 -12.05 10.65 -2.56
C THR A 76 -11.36 11.66 -3.49
N GLY A 77 -10.62 11.20 -4.49
CA GLY A 77 -9.69 12.04 -5.22
C GLY A 77 -8.43 12.35 -4.41
N HIS A 78 -7.50 13.09 -5.00
CA HIS A 78 -6.24 13.44 -4.36
C HIS A 78 -6.41 14.63 -3.40
N THR A 79 -6.41 14.34 -2.10
CA THR A 79 -6.60 15.34 -1.04
C THR A 79 -5.34 16.14 -0.68
N LEU A 80 -4.33 16.14 -1.57
CA LEU A 80 -3.08 16.89 -1.44
C LEU A 80 -2.36 16.63 -0.10
N TRP A 81 -2.21 17.66 0.72
CA TRP A 81 -1.53 17.59 2.02
C TRP A 81 -2.19 16.63 3.02
N ALA A 82 -3.48 16.38 2.86
CA ALA A 82 -4.24 15.44 3.70
C ALA A 82 -4.20 13.99 3.17
N ALA A 83 -3.57 13.72 2.03
CA ALA A 83 -3.63 12.41 1.39
C ALA A 83 -3.06 11.27 2.24
N GLY A 84 -1.95 11.50 2.94
CA GLY A 84 -1.38 10.53 3.87
C GLY A 84 -2.31 10.24 5.05
N ALA A 85 -2.90 11.28 5.64
CA ALA A 85 -3.86 11.14 6.74
C ALA A 85 -5.14 10.40 6.29
N ALA A 86 -5.64 10.68 5.08
CA ALA A 86 -6.78 9.96 4.50
C ALA A 86 -6.48 8.47 4.31
N GLY A 87 -5.28 8.11 3.83
CA GLY A 87 -4.84 6.72 3.70
C GLY A 87 -4.75 6.01 5.06
N ILE A 88 -4.19 6.67 6.07
CA ILE A 88 -4.12 6.14 7.44
C ILE A 88 -5.54 5.93 7.99
N LEU A 89 -6.44 6.90 7.84
CA LEU A 89 -7.82 6.80 8.31
C LEU A 89 -8.56 5.64 7.65
N LYS A 90 -8.51 5.52 6.32
CA LYS A 90 -9.11 4.40 5.59
C LYS A 90 -8.57 3.06 6.09
N THR A 91 -7.26 2.97 6.27
CA THR A 91 -6.59 1.74 6.74
C THR A 91 -6.98 1.40 8.18
N ALA A 92 -7.05 2.37 9.07
CA ALA A 92 -7.49 2.17 10.45
C ALA A 92 -8.95 1.67 10.51
N LEU A 93 -9.84 2.25 9.70
CA LEU A 93 -11.22 1.77 9.57
C LEU A 93 -11.28 0.35 8.99
N ALA A 94 -10.46 0.04 7.97
CA ALA A 94 -10.38 -1.29 7.39
C ALA A 94 -9.95 -2.34 8.42
N LEU A 95 -8.96 -2.03 9.25
CA LEU A 95 -8.51 -2.88 10.36
C LEU A 95 -9.61 -3.06 11.43
N SER A 96 -10.23 -1.95 11.85
CA SER A 96 -11.28 -1.96 12.86
C SER A 96 -12.50 -2.78 12.44
N HIS A 97 -12.93 -2.65 11.18
CA HIS A 97 -14.06 -3.39 10.62
C HIS A 97 -13.68 -4.76 10.06
N ARG A 98 -12.40 -5.10 10.03
CA ARG A 98 -11.88 -6.34 9.43
C ARG A 98 -12.36 -6.56 8.00
N VAL A 99 -12.27 -5.51 7.19
CA VAL A 99 -12.64 -5.53 5.78
C VAL A 99 -11.46 -5.01 4.94
N LEU A 100 -11.10 -5.74 3.90
CA LEU A 100 -10.25 -5.25 2.83
C LEU A 100 -11.11 -4.41 1.90
N PRO A 101 -10.97 -3.07 1.88
CA PRO A 101 -11.85 -2.20 1.09
C PRO A 101 -11.48 -2.27 -0.39
N PRO A 102 -12.45 -2.14 -1.30
CA PRO A 102 -12.17 -2.14 -2.73
C PRO A 102 -11.41 -0.88 -3.15
N HIS A 103 -10.58 -1.05 -4.17
CA HIS A 103 -10.03 0.06 -4.92
C HIS A 103 -10.93 0.35 -6.10
N VAL A 104 -11.58 1.49 -6.08
CA VAL A 104 -12.53 1.93 -7.11
C VAL A 104 -11.86 2.82 -8.16
N ALA A 105 -12.57 3.06 -9.29
CA ALA A 105 -12.13 3.95 -10.37
C ALA A 105 -10.82 3.53 -11.07
N VAL A 106 -10.65 2.22 -11.28
CA VAL A 106 -9.54 1.67 -12.10
C VAL A 106 -10.10 0.90 -13.28
N ASP A 107 -10.15 1.55 -14.44
CA ASP A 107 -10.58 0.90 -15.68
C ASP A 107 -9.47 0.05 -16.30
N LYS A 108 -8.22 0.48 -16.17
CA LYS A 108 -7.04 -0.19 -16.72
C LYS A 108 -5.95 -0.33 -15.65
N PRO A 109 -5.92 -1.45 -14.93
CA PRO A 109 -4.87 -1.72 -13.95
C PRO A 109 -3.47 -1.74 -14.59
N ASN A 110 -2.48 -1.34 -13.82
CA ASN A 110 -1.08 -1.44 -14.25
C ASN A 110 -0.73 -2.90 -14.54
N THR A 111 -0.13 -3.16 -15.71
CA THR A 111 0.18 -4.52 -16.18
C THR A 111 1.12 -5.30 -15.27
N ARG A 112 1.95 -4.61 -14.48
CA ARG A 112 2.83 -5.25 -13.49
C ARG A 112 2.04 -5.98 -12.40
N ILE A 113 0.91 -5.42 -11.97
CA ILE A 113 0.05 -6.05 -10.96
C ILE A 113 -0.61 -7.32 -11.52
N LEU A 114 -0.91 -7.32 -12.82
CA LEU A 114 -1.57 -8.44 -13.50
C LEU A 114 -0.64 -9.63 -13.77
N SER A 115 0.67 -9.49 -13.52
CA SER A 115 1.62 -10.59 -13.71
C SER A 115 1.32 -11.75 -12.75
N ALA A 116 1.37 -12.97 -13.27
CA ALA A 116 1.20 -14.19 -12.45
C ALA A 116 2.28 -14.34 -11.35
N LYS A 117 3.41 -13.67 -11.48
CA LYS A 117 4.49 -13.63 -10.49
C LYS A 117 4.32 -12.50 -9.47
N SER A 118 3.35 -11.62 -9.65
CA SER A 118 3.13 -10.50 -8.74
C SER A 118 2.70 -11.01 -7.35
N PRO A 119 3.35 -10.56 -6.26
CA PRO A 119 2.90 -10.83 -4.91
C PRO A 119 1.68 -9.99 -4.52
N ILE A 120 1.34 -9.01 -5.35
CA ILE A 120 0.33 -7.98 -5.10
C ILE A 120 -0.85 -8.19 -6.04
N TYR A 121 -2.06 -7.98 -5.55
CA TYR A 121 -3.27 -7.96 -6.38
C TYR A 121 -4.09 -6.70 -6.11
N LEU A 122 -4.79 -6.22 -7.13
CA LEU A 122 -5.71 -5.09 -6.97
C LEU A 122 -7.00 -5.56 -6.28
N LEU A 123 -7.41 -4.84 -5.25
CA LEU A 123 -8.66 -5.08 -4.54
C LEU A 123 -9.82 -4.51 -5.37
N SER A 124 -10.51 -5.36 -6.14
CA SER A 124 -11.68 -4.97 -6.94
C SER A 124 -12.98 -4.97 -6.13
N ASP A 125 -13.04 -5.79 -5.08
CA ASP A 125 -14.24 -6.01 -4.28
C ASP A 125 -13.91 -5.95 -2.80
N ALA A 126 -14.91 -5.55 -2.00
CA ALA A 126 -14.77 -5.63 -0.54
C ALA A 126 -14.71 -7.11 -0.12
N ARG A 127 -13.76 -7.42 0.74
CA ARG A 127 -13.55 -8.79 1.24
C ARG A 127 -13.36 -8.81 2.75
N PRO A 128 -13.82 -9.87 3.44
CA PRO A 128 -13.46 -10.06 4.84
C PRO A 128 -11.93 -10.10 5.01
N TRP A 129 -11.43 -9.39 6.00
CA TRP A 129 -10.01 -9.45 6.36
C TRP A 129 -9.84 -10.54 7.42
N LEU A 130 -9.57 -11.74 6.95
CA LEU A 130 -9.44 -12.92 7.81
C LEU A 130 -8.08 -12.93 8.49
N ARG A 131 -8.07 -13.20 9.78
CA ARG A 131 -6.84 -13.48 10.53
C ARG A 131 -6.25 -14.81 10.10
N GLY A 132 -4.93 -14.85 9.87
CA GLY A 132 -4.22 -16.12 9.69
C GLY A 132 -4.20 -16.95 10.98
N ASN A 133 -3.68 -16.38 12.06
CA ASN A 133 -3.71 -16.96 13.42
C ASN A 133 -3.47 -15.85 14.45
N LYS A 134 -3.62 -16.15 15.78
CA LYS A 134 -3.41 -15.16 16.86
C LYS A 134 -1.99 -14.54 16.90
N LYS A 135 -0.99 -15.19 16.28
CA LYS A 135 0.39 -14.69 16.20
C LYS A 135 0.64 -13.78 15.02
N ASN A 136 -0.31 -13.73 14.05
CA ASN A 136 -0.23 -12.92 12.84
C ASN A 136 -1.45 -11.99 12.77
N PRO A 137 -1.42 -10.84 13.45
CA PRO A 137 -2.50 -9.85 13.38
C PRO A 137 -2.63 -9.27 11.98
N CYS A 138 -3.79 -8.71 11.66
CA CYS A 138 -3.97 -7.99 10.41
C CYS A 138 -3.05 -6.76 10.37
N ARG A 139 -2.27 -6.63 9.31
CA ARG A 139 -1.30 -5.54 9.12
C ARG A 139 -1.43 -4.90 7.76
N ALA A 140 -1.23 -3.60 7.74
CA ALA A 140 -1.19 -2.82 6.52
C ALA A 140 0.04 -1.92 6.48
N CYS A 141 0.55 -1.69 5.27
CA CYS A 141 1.55 -0.69 4.98
C CYS A 141 0.88 0.48 4.25
N VAL A 142 1.03 1.69 4.75
CA VAL A 142 0.55 2.94 4.13
C VAL A 142 1.74 3.70 3.60
N SER A 143 1.70 4.13 2.34
CA SER A 143 2.72 4.98 1.72
C SER A 143 2.16 6.35 1.35
N ALA A 144 2.96 7.38 1.50
CA ALA A 144 2.65 8.74 1.09
C ALA A 144 3.87 9.38 0.41
N ILE A 145 3.62 10.07 -0.68
CA ILE A 145 4.64 10.73 -1.48
C ILE A 145 4.19 12.16 -1.72
N ASP A 146 5.06 13.14 -1.48
CA ASP A 146 4.77 14.53 -1.77
C ASP A 146 5.28 14.98 -3.14
N PHE A 147 4.93 16.19 -3.55
CA PHE A 147 5.33 16.77 -4.83
C PHE A 147 6.84 17.03 -4.94
N THR A 148 7.58 16.98 -3.85
CA THR A 148 9.04 17.13 -3.83
C THR A 148 9.75 15.78 -3.95
N GLY A 149 8.99 14.67 -4.00
CA GLY A 149 9.51 13.31 -4.00
C GLY A 149 9.94 12.84 -2.61
N THR A 150 9.50 13.50 -1.54
CA THR A 150 9.66 12.99 -0.17
C THR A 150 8.70 11.83 0.03
N CYS A 151 9.21 10.72 0.56
CA CYS A 151 8.45 9.52 0.81
C CYS A 151 8.33 9.26 2.32
N ALA A 152 7.13 8.92 2.76
CA ALA A 152 6.83 8.46 4.11
C ALA A 152 6.09 7.13 4.05
N ALA A 153 6.26 6.30 5.07
CA ALA A 153 5.48 5.08 5.23
C ALA A 153 5.16 4.82 6.69
N ALA A 154 4.06 4.11 6.93
CA ALA A 154 3.65 3.67 8.25
C ALA A 154 3.13 2.23 8.18
N ILE A 155 3.38 1.45 9.23
CA ILE A 155 2.75 0.16 9.45
C ILE A 155 1.63 0.34 10.46
N LEU A 156 0.44 -0.15 10.11
CA LEU A 156 -0.70 -0.22 11.00
C LEU A 156 -1.01 -1.69 11.29
N GLU A 157 -1.33 -1.96 12.53
CA GLU A 157 -1.70 -3.29 12.99
C GLU A 157 -3.05 -3.23 13.71
N GLU A 158 -3.86 -4.28 13.59
CA GLU A 158 -5.09 -4.36 14.36
C GLU A 158 -4.77 -4.39 15.85
N TYR A 159 -5.57 -3.70 16.63
CA TYR A 159 -5.47 -3.76 18.09
C TYR A 159 -5.91 -5.15 18.55
N PRO A 160 -5.11 -5.84 19.40
CA PRO A 160 -5.53 -7.11 19.96
C PRO A 160 -6.77 -6.89 20.84
N GLU A 161 -7.85 -7.61 20.56
CA GLU A 161 -8.98 -7.65 21.49
C GLU A 161 -8.50 -8.27 22.80
N GLU A 162 -8.70 -7.57 23.90
CA GLU A 162 -8.54 -8.17 25.23
C GLU A 162 -9.50 -9.37 25.35
N PRO A 163 -9.05 -10.47 25.96
CA PRO A 163 -9.86 -11.67 26.11
C PRO A 163 -11.05 -11.45 27.03
#